data_f0460cb2c4fe2465f1ca3b5f5c6a3b51
#
_entry.id   f0460cb2c4fe2465f1ca3b5f5c6a3b51
#
_cell.length_a   1.000
_cell.length_b   1.000
_cell.length_c   1.000
_cell.angle_alpha   90.00
_cell.angle_beta   90.00
_cell.angle_gamma   90.00
#
_symmetry.space_group_name_H-M   'P 1'
#
loop_
_entity.id
_entity.type
_entity.pdbx_description
1 polymer ?
#
loop_
_entity_poly.entity_id
_entity_poly.type
_entity_poly.pdbx_seq_one_letter_code
_entity_poly.pdbx_strand_id
1 'polypeptide(L)'
;MRWREATTPTPADPGLADLTPDRRLRRLELTVTRRLDGLLHGQYRGLLPGPGSEPAGSREYRPGEDEVRRMDWAVTARTTVPHVREVDADRELTTWLLVDASPSMEYGTAELDKRELAVAAVAAVGFLTAGLGNRLGAQVLGPDGLRRHPARSGRTHLLGLLRTLLAAPRAGGYDETDVPPAGPDLADALDAVHRVATRRGLVVVVSDFLDGLPDDPAQEPPWERALRRLAVRHQVLAVEITDPRELELPDVGLITLVDPETGRRREVWTGDERLRERYAAAAAAQREQVRQAVRRSGATHLPLRTDRDWGADIVRHVRAQRRLAAAPAGANRGGAA
;
A
#
# COMPACT_ATOMS: atom_id res chain seq x y z
N MET A 1 -29.48 45.70 25.68
CA MET A 1 -29.92 44.84 24.60
C MET A 1 -28.67 44.58 23.71
N ARG A 2 -27.97 43.45 23.91
CA ARG A 2 -26.74 43.13 23.20
C ARG A 2 -27.09 42.07 22.14
N TRP A 3 -26.89 42.41 20.88
CA TRP A 3 -27.01 41.49 19.76
C TRP A 3 -25.87 40.50 19.81
N ARG A 4 -26.17 39.22 19.86
CA ARG A 4 -25.21 38.15 19.59
C ARG A 4 -25.09 38.05 18.07
N GLU A 5 -23.91 38.31 17.53
CA GLU A 5 -23.55 37.94 16.17
C GLU A 5 -23.61 36.43 16.08
N ALA A 6 -24.49 35.94 15.21
CA ALA A 6 -24.52 34.56 14.81
C ALA A 6 -23.28 34.31 13.93
N THR A 7 -22.28 33.64 14.49
CA THR A 7 -21.19 33.07 13.72
C THR A 7 -21.79 32.07 12.75
N THR A 8 -21.83 32.43 11.49
CA THR A 8 -22.13 31.48 10.38
C THR A 8 -21.09 30.39 10.44
N PRO A 9 -21.46 29.10 10.56
CA PRO A 9 -20.47 28.01 10.51
C PRO A 9 -19.80 28.05 9.14
N THR A 10 -18.49 28.11 9.13
CA THR A 10 -17.69 27.90 7.91
C THR A 10 -18.15 26.56 7.31
N PRO A 11 -18.53 26.50 6.01
CA PRO A 11 -18.93 25.25 5.41
C PRO A 11 -17.79 24.24 5.57
N ALA A 12 -18.06 23.11 6.18
CA ALA A 12 -17.13 22.02 6.27
C ALA A 12 -16.65 21.67 4.86
N ASP A 13 -15.34 21.54 4.69
CA ASP A 13 -14.75 21.17 3.41
C ASP A 13 -15.39 19.84 2.96
N PRO A 14 -16.03 19.77 1.77
CA PRO A 14 -16.75 18.58 1.35
C PRO A 14 -15.80 17.38 1.31
N GLY A 15 -16.17 16.29 1.97
CA GLY A 15 -15.42 15.04 1.95
C GLY A 15 -15.17 14.54 0.53
N LEU A 16 -14.21 13.65 0.34
CA LEU A 16 -13.93 13.06 -0.98
C LEU A 16 -15.18 12.37 -1.56
N ALA A 17 -16.04 11.81 -0.69
CA ALA A 17 -17.27 11.12 -1.08
C ALA A 17 -18.26 11.98 -1.85
N ASP A 18 -18.32 13.30 -1.57
CA ASP A 18 -19.30 14.23 -2.16
C ASP A 18 -18.86 14.81 -3.51
N LEU A 19 -17.65 14.50 -3.96
CA LEU A 19 -17.09 15.03 -5.19
C LEU A 19 -17.34 14.07 -6.39
N THR A 20 -17.43 14.63 -7.58
CA THR A 20 -17.39 13.84 -8.82
C THR A 20 -16.03 13.12 -8.96
N PRO A 21 -15.94 11.96 -9.63
CA PRO A 21 -14.69 11.20 -9.77
C PRO A 21 -13.49 12.04 -10.24
N ASP A 22 -13.69 12.99 -11.16
CA ASP A 22 -12.61 13.84 -11.65
C ASP A 22 -12.13 14.88 -10.61
N ARG A 23 -13.05 15.40 -9.80
CA ARG A 23 -12.70 16.31 -8.69
C ARG A 23 -12.00 15.53 -7.56
N ARG A 24 -12.46 14.32 -7.24
CA ARG A 24 -11.82 13.41 -6.29
C ARG A 24 -10.39 13.12 -6.72
N LEU A 25 -10.20 12.75 -7.99
CA LEU A 25 -8.88 12.46 -8.54
C LEU A 25 -7.93 13.65 -8.43
N ARG A 26 -8.37 14.85 -8.79
CA ARG A 26 -7.56 16.08 -8.65
C ARG A 26 -7.21 16.39 -7.21
N ARG A 27 -8.18 16.26 -6.30
CA ARG A 27 -7.93 16.49 -4.86
C ARG A 27 -6.95 15.47 -4.31
N LEU A 28 -7.12 14.19 -4.65
CA LEU A 28 -6.22 13.11 -4.27
C LEU A 28 -4.80 13.37 -4.80
N GLU A 29 -4.65 13.69 -6.07
CA GLU A 29 -3.36 14.00 -6.70
C GLU A 29 -2.65 15.16 -5.99
N LEU A 30 -3.35 16.26 -5.73
CA LEU A 30 -2.82 17.41 -5.01
C LEU A 30 -2.42 17.04 -3.57
N THR A 31 -3.23 16.25 -2.88
CA THR A 31 -2.96 15.80 -1.51
C THR A 31 -1.73 14.90 -1.47
N VAL A 32 -1.65 13.90 -2.36
CA VAL A 32 -0.50 13.00 -2.46
C VAL A 32 0.76 13.79 -2.81
N THR A 33 0.70 14.67 -3.82
CA THR A 33 1.84 15.47 -4.24
C THR A 33 2.35 16.34 -3.09
N ARG A 34 1.48 17.06 -2.39
CA ARG A 34 1.87 17.91 -1.24
C ARG A 34 2.45 17.11 -0.08
N ARG A 35 1.82 15.98 0.29
CA ARG A 35 2.27 15.16 1.42
C ARG A 35 3.57 14.41 1.14
N LEU A 36 3.83 14.09 -0.11
CA LEU A 36 5.02 13.35 -0.54
C LEU A 36 6.05 14.22 -1.27
N ASP A 37 5.87 15.55 -1.27
CA ASP A 37 6.70 16.47 -2.05
C ASP A 37 8.20 16.26 -1.85
N GLY A 38 8.65 16.13 -0.61
CA GLY A 38 10.05 15.82 -0.28
C GLY A 38 10.54 14.43 -0.76
N LEU A 39 9.64 13.49 -1.07
CA LEU A 39 9.98 12.19 -1.65
C LEU A 39 9.94 12.21 -3.18
N LEU A 40 9.12 13.08 -3.78
CA LEU A 40 8.91 13.17 -5.23
C LEU A 40 9.96 14.03 -5.93
N HIS A 41 10.46 15.09 -5.26
CA HIS A 41 11.39 16.06 -5.85
C HIS A 41 12.88 15.73 -5.61
N GLY A 42 13.33 14.63 -6.10
CA GLY A 42 14.73 14.48 -6.54
C GLY A 42 15.82 14.11 -5.54
N GLN A 43 15.59 14.03 -4.24
CA GLN A 43 16.56 13.41 -3.32
C GLN A 43 16.21 11.96 -2.96
N TYR A 44 15.10 11.47 -3.46
CA TYR A 44 14.54 10.18 -3.05
C TYR A 44 14.13 9.36 -4.25
N ARG A 45 15.07 8.64 -4.85
CA ARG A 45 14.79 7.65 -5.90
C ARG A 45 14.22 6.39 -5.26
N GLY A 46 12.96 6.08 -5.59
CA GLY A 46 12.30 4.79 -5.37
C GLY A 46 11.87 4.45 -3.94
N LEU A 47 10.71 3.82 -3.81
CA LEU A 47 10.23 3.12 -2.61
C LEU A 47 11.17 1.98 -2.20
N LEU A 48 12.03 1.56 -3.13
CA LEU A 48 12.88 0.40 -3.00
C LEU A 48 14.31 0.74 -3.39
N PRO A 49 15.32 0.19 -2.72
CA PRO A 49 16.68 0.13 -3.25
C PRO A 49 16.63 -0.79 -4.48
N GLY A 50 16.48 -0.19 -5.66
CA GLY A 50 16.71 -0.86 -6.92
C GLY A 50 17.99 -0.33 -7.53
N PRO A 51 18.63 -1.04 -8.47
CA PRO A 51 19.72 -0.48 -9.26
C PRO A 51 19.15 0.74 -10.01
N GLY A 52 19.42 1.93 -9.45
CA GLY A 52 19.01 3.19 -10.04
C GLY A 52 19.90 3.55 -11.21
N SER A 53 19.45 4.48 -12.02
CA SER A 53 20.21 5.18 -13.08
C SER A 53 21.39 6.04 -12.55
N GLU A 54 21.94 5.72 -11.39
CA GLU A 54 23.23 6.28 -10.97
C GLU A 54 24.32 5.50 -11.68
N PRO A 55 25.41 6.18 -12.12
CA PRO A 55 26.56 5.48 -12.61
C PRO A 55 27.00 4.48 -11.53
N ALA A 56 26.82 3.19 -11.81
CA ALA A 56 27.11 2.09 -10.87
C ALA A 56 28.60 1.99 -10.55
N GLY A 57 29.41 2.81 -11.19
CA GLY A 57 30.86 2.86 -11.06
C GLY A 57 31.51 3.07 -12.41
N SER A 58 32.82 3.09 -12.39
CA SER A 58 33.64 3.05 -13.57
C SER A 58 34.51 1.80 -13.47
N ARG A 59 34.54 0.97 -14.49
CA ARG A 59 35.45 -0.15 -14.61
C ARG A 59 36.47 0.11 -15.71
N GLU A 60 37.57 -0.61 -15.68
CA GLU A 60 38.58 -0.52 -16.75
C GLU A 60 37.97 -0.85 -18.13
N TYR A 61 38.30 -0.03 -19.10
CA TYR A 61 37.93 -0.19 -20.51
C TYR A 61 38.55 -1.45 -21.11
N ARG A 62 37.75 -2.29 -21.75
CA ARG A 62 38.19 -3.47 -22.48
C ARG A 62 38.06 -3.25 -23.98
N PRO A 63 39.16 -3.19 -24.73
CA PRO A 63 39.12 -3.03 -26.17
C PRO A 63 38.36 -4.18 -26.83
N GLY A 64 37.41 -3.87 -27.72
CA GLY A 64 36.57 -4.84 -28.42
C GLY A 64 35.30 -5.26 -27.70
N GLU A 65 35.17 -5.00 -26.38
CA GLU A 65 33.94 -5.25 -25.62
C GLU A 65 33.18 -3.96 -25.34
N ASP A 66 33.90 -2.85 -25.16
CA ASP A 66 33.34 -1.59 -24.71
C ASP A 66 33.32 -0.50 -25.80
N GLU A 67 32.28 0.32 -25.79
CA GLU A 67 32.17 1.47 -26.67
C GLU A 67 32.96 2.67 -26.11
N VAL A 68 33.85 3.26 -26.90
CA VAL A 68 34.63 4.46 -26.55
C VAL A 68 33.75 5.65 -26.14
N ARG A 69 32.50 5.71 -26.64
CA ARG A 69 31.54 6.76 -26.27
C ARG A 69 31.11 6.70 -24.80
N ARG A 70 31.31 5.57 -24.14
CA ARG A 70 30.98 5.37 -22.71
C ARG A 70 32.16 5.63 -21.77
N MET A 71 33.29 6.17 -22.28
CA MET A 71 34.45 6.46 -21.46
C MET A 71 34.12 7.48 -20.36
N ASP A 72 34.56 7.16 -19.14
CA ASP A 72 34.56 8.09 -18.02
C ASP A 72 35.88 8.88 -18.01
N TRP A 73 35.85 10.00 -18.71
CA TRP A 73 37.05 10.85 -18.84
C TRP A 73 37.54 11.42 -17.51
N ALA A 74 36.65 11.61 -16.53
CA ALA A 74 37.00 12.14 -15.21
C ALA A 74 37.75 11.10 -14.37
N VAL A 75 37.36 9.82 -14.43
CA VAL A 75 38.08 8.73 -13.75
C VAL A 75 39.35 8.39 -14.52
N THR A 76 39.27 8.29 -15.84
CA THR A 76 40.44 8.04 -16.71
C THR A 76 41.55 9.07 -16.46
N ALA A 77 41.23 10.35 -16.34
CA ALA A 77 42.21 11.39 -16.08
C ALA A 77 42.89 11.29 -14.69
N ARG A 78 42.20 10.70 -13.71
CA ARG A 78 42.74 10.52 -12.35
C ARG A 78 43.55 9.25 -12.18
N THR A 79 43.14 8.18 -12.88
CA THR A 79 43.77 6.86 -12.74
C THR A 79 44.82 6.59 -13.80
N THR A 80 44.89 7.40 -14.87
CA THR A 80 45.73 7.19 -16.07
C THR A 80 45.41 5.89 -16.83
N VAL A 81 44.42 5.14 -16.41
CA VAL A 81 43.90 3.92 -17.06
C VAL A 81 42.54 4.24 -17.65
N PRO A 82 42.26 3.86 -18.93
CA PRO A 82 40.95 4.08 -19.52
C PRO A 82 39.84 3.38 -18.72
N HIS A 83 38.81 4.15 -18.32
CA HIS A 83 37.62 3.63 -17.62
C HIS A 83 36.35 3.93 -18.42
N VAL A 84 35.41 2.99 -18.42
CA VAL A 84 34.06 3.18 -18.95
C VAL A 84 33.07 3.32 -17.81
N ARG A 85 32.06 4.15 -18.02
CA ARG A 85 30.93 4.24 -17.10
C ARG A 85 30.15 2.92 -17.19
N GLU A 86 30.05 2.21 -16.09
CA GLU A 86 29.07 1.17 -15.92
C GLU A 86 27.71 1.84 -15.75
N VAL A 87 26.89 1.74 -16.79
CA VAL A 87 25.48 2.10 -16.70
C VAL A 87 24.78 0.80 -16.41
N ASP A 88 24.24 0.66 -15.20
CA ASP A 88 23.23 -0.37 -14.98
C ASP A 88 22.13 -0.15 -16.00
N ALA A 89 21.87 -1.15 -16.85
CA ALA A 89 20.78 -1.07 -17.80
C ALA A 89 19.52 -0.71 -17.00
N ASP A 90 18.84 0.39 -17.36
CA ASP A 90 17.56 0.79 -16.80
C ASP A 90 16.60 -0.41 -16.93
N ARG A 91 16.58 -1.26 -15.91
CA ARG A 91 15.63 -2.36 -15.86
C ARG A 91 14.29 -1.73 -15.57
N GLU A 92 13.44 -1.68 -16.59
CA GLU A 92 12.03 -1.32 -16.42
C GLU A 92 11.46 -2.07 -15.22
N LEU A 93 11.24 -1.35 -14.14
CA LEU A 93 10.64 -1.92 -12.95
C LEU A 93 9.13 -2.08 -13.20
N THR A 94 8.62 -3.28 -13.07
CA THR A 94 7.17 -3.50 -13.09
C THR A 94 6.66 -3.55 -11.66
N THR A 95 5.74 -2.64 -11.33
CA THR A 95 5.00 -2.65 -10.07
C THR A 95 3.63 -3.27 -10.30
N TRP A 96 3.29 -4.27 -9.51
CA TRP A 96 1.97 -4.87 -9.47
C TRP A 96 1.25 -4.47 -8.18
N LEU A 97 0.05 -3.94 -8.33
CA LEU A 97 -0.84 -3.62 -7.23
C LEU A 97 -1.89 -4.74 -7.10
N LEU A 98 -2.13 -5.20 -5.90
CA LEU A 98 -3.36 -5.89 -5.52
C LEU A 98 -4.13 -4.98 -4.57
N VAL A 99 -5.32 -4.58 -4.99
CA VAL A 99 -6.19 -3.69 -4.22
C VAL A 99 -7.41 -4.46 -3.80
N ASP A 100 -7.56 -4.62 -2.51
CA ASP A 100 -8.76 -5.18 -1.92
C ASP A 100 -9.86 -4.12 -1.91
N ALA A 101 -10.99 -4.44 -2.51
CA ALA A 101 -12.21 -3.65 -2.56
C ALA A 101 -13.41 -4.52 -2.15
N SER A 102 -13.18 -5.46 -1.24
CA SER A 102 -14.21 -6.24 -0.56
C SER A 102 -15.10 -5.34 0.31
N PRO A 103 -16.28 -5.82 0.73
CA PRO A 103 -17.19 -5.03 1.56
C PRO A 103 -16.56 -4.52 2.86
N SER A 104 -15.64 -5.27 3.47
CA SER A 104 -14.91 -4.85 4.69
C SER A 104 -14.09 -3.57 4.48
N MET A 105 -13.63 -3.31 3.25
CA MET A 105 -12.89 -2.12 2.87
C MET A 105 -13.75 -0.87 2.67
N GLU A 106 -15.08 -0.98 2.70
CA GLU A 106 -16.00 0.16 2.55
C GLU A 106 -16.38 0.81 3.89
N TYR A 107 -15.80 0.35 4.97
CA TYR A 107 -16.02 0.86 6.32
C TYR A 107 -15.11 2.07 6.62
N GLY A 108 -15.63 3.05 7.36
CA GLY A 108 -14.86 4.18 7.83
C GLY A 108 -15.65 5.08 8.76
N THR A 109 -14.98 5.53 9.82
CA THR A 109 -15.55 6.41 10.87
C THR A 109 -14.73 7.68 11.08
N ALA A 110 -13.66 7.86 10.31
CA ALA A 110 -12.79 9.02 10.35
C ALA A 110 -13.00 9.94 9.13
N GLU A 111 -12.06 10.85 8.87
CA GLU A 111 -12.12 11.77 7.73
C GLU A 111 -12.10 11.03 6.39
N LEU A 112 -11.35 9.92 6.32
CA LEU A 112 -11.32 9.01 5.18
C LEU A 112 -11.95 7.67 5.59
N ASP A 113 -12.64 7.02 4.67
CA ASP A 113 -12.95 5.60 4.81
C ASP A 113 -11.75 4.71 4.40
N LYS A 114 -11.81 3.41 4.70
CA LYS A 114 -10.72 2.47 4.38
C LYS A 114 -10.45 2.42 2.87
N ARG A 115 -11.48 2.48 2.04
CA ARG A 115 -11.37 2.49 0.59
C ARG A 115 -10.67 3.75 0.08
N GLU A 116 -11.03 4.92 0.60
CA GLU A 116 -10.39 6.19 0.24
C GLU A 116 -8.92 6.19 0.63
N LEU A 117 -8.60 5.66 1.81
CA LEU A 117 -7.22 5.48 2.27
C LEU A 117 -6.45 4.48 1.40
N ALA A 118 -7.08 3.37 0.97
CA ALA A 118 -6.49 2.41 0.04
C ALA A 118 -6.16 3.06 -1.31
N VAL A 119 -7.07 3.87 -1.87
CA VAL A 119 -6.83 4.61 -3.11
C VAL A 119 -5.72 5.64 -2.93
N ALA A 120 -5.64 6.31 -1.77
CA ALA A 120 -4.56 7.24 -1.44
C ALA A 120 -3.19 6.52 -1.37
N ALA A 121 -3.14 5.34 -0.76
CA ALA A 121 -1.94 4.50 -0.71
C ALA A 121 -1.51 4.04 -2.12
N VAL A 122 -2.45 3.58 -2.96
CA VAL A 122 -2.21 3.23 -4.36
C VAL A 122 -1.66 4.42 -5.15
N ALA A 123 -2.24 5.61 -4.96
CA ALA A 123 -1.77 6.83 -5.61
C ALA A 123 -0.33 7.18 -5.16
N ALA A 124 -0.06 7.10 -3.86
CA ALA A 124 1.28 7.35 -3.30
C ALA A 124 2.32 6.40 -3.91
N VAL A 125 2.05 5.10 -3.91
CA VAL A 125 2.92 4.08 -4.54
C VAL A 125 3.08 4.37 -6.03
N GLY A 126 1.98 4.61 -6.74
CA GLY A 126 1.99 4.89 -8.17
C GLY A 126 2.86 6.10 -8.52
N PHE A 127 2.72 7.22 -7.81
CA PHE A 127 3.55 8.42 -8.04
C PHE A 127 5.02 8.21 -7.65
N LEU A 128 5.30 7.48 -6.56
CA LEU A 128 6.66 7.19 -6.13
C LEU A 128 7.40 6.20 -7.05
N THR A 129 6.65 5.33 -7.73
CA THR A 129 7.23 4.35 -8.69
C THR A 129 7.12 4.79 -10.15
N ALA A 130 6.41 5.89 -10.45
CA ALA A 130 6.26 6.43 -11.80
C ALA A 130 7.56 7.08 -12.29
N GLY A 131 8.62 6.28 -12.52
CA GLY A 131 9.85 6.71 -13.18
C GLY A 131 9.82 6.46 -14.69
N LEU A 132 10.83 6.97 -15.42
CA LEU A 132 10.98 6.71 -16.86
C LEU A 132 11.10 5.21 -17.10
N GLY A 133 10.19 4.66 -17.93
CA GLY A 133 10.18 3.25 -18.29
C GLY A 133 9.45 2.31 -17.32
N ASN A 134 9.15 2.72 -16.10
CA ASN A 134 8.47 1.86 -15.13
C ASN A 134 7.02 1.59 -15.53
N ARG A 135 6.59 0.35 -15.29
CA ARG A 135 5.23 -0.11 -15.62
C ARG A 135 4.44 -0.37 -14.34
N LEU A 136 3.18 -0.02 -14.36
CA LEU A 136 2.23 -0.25 -13.27
C LEU A 136 1.08 -1.10 -13.78
N GLY A 137 0.87 -2.26 -13.16
CA GLY A 137 -0.31 -3.10 -13.36
C GLY A 137 -1.08 -3.24 -12.06
N ALA A 138 -2.36 -3.59 -12.15
CA ALA A 138 -3.17 -3.83 -10.97
C ALA A 138 -4.12 -5.01 -11.13
N GLN A 139 -4.45 -5.62 -9.99
CA GLN A 139 -5.60 -6.48 -9.81
C GLN A 139 -6.46 -5.90 -8.69
N VAL A 140 -7.75 -5.85 -8.88
CA VAL A 140 -8.73 -5.32 -7.92
C VAL A 140 -9.65 -6.47 -7.54
N LEU A 141 -9.58 -6.86 -6.28
CA LEU A 141 -10.46 -7.85 -5.67
C LEU A 141 -11.73 -7.13 -5.20
N GLY A 142 -12.86 -7.41 -5.82
CA GLY A 142 -14.13 -6.82 -5.47
C GLY A 142 -15.23 -7.88 -5.32
N PRO A 143 -16.44 -7.47 -4.92
CA PRO A 143 -17.56 -8.39 -4.72
C PRO A 143 -17.92 -9.17 -6.00
N ASP A 144 -17.69 -8.57 -7.16
CA ASP A 144 -17.95 -9.23 -8.47
C ASP A 144 -16.76 -10.08 -8.95
N GLY A 145 -15.75 -10.31 -8.12
CA GLY A 145 -14.54 -11.06 -8.44
C GLY A 145 -13.31 -10.19 -8.74
N LEU A 146 -12.32 -10.79 -9.40
CA LEU A 146 -11.03 -10.19 -9.63
C LEU A 146 -10.95 -9.48 -10.99
N ARG A 147 -10.72 -8.17 -10.98
CA ARG A 147 -10.55 -7.35 -12.19
C ARG A 147 -9.08 -7.05 -12.44
N ARG A 148 -8.60 -7.33 -13.66
CA ARG A 148 -7.21 -7.10 -14.05
C ARG A 148 -7.04 -5.82 -14.86
N HIS A 149 -6.07 -5.01 -14.46
CA HIS A 149 -5.55 -3.86 -15.22
C HIS A 149 -4.12 -4.17 -15.69
N PRO A 150 -3.88 -4.25 -17.01
CA PRO A 150 -2.58 -4.64 -17.54
C PRO A 150 -1.50 -3.62 -17.19
N ALA A 151 -0.25 -4.11 -17.04
CA ALA A 151 0.88 -3.25 -16.72
C ALA A 151 1.24 -2.33 -17.90
N ARG A 152 1.15 -1.03 -17.69
CA ARG A 152 1.49 0.03 -18.65
C ARG A 152 2.31 1.12 -17.97
N SER A 153 3.06 1.87 -18.74
CA SER A 153 3.84 3.02 -18.27
C SER A 153 3.06 4.32 -18.42
N GLY A 154 3.53 5.33 -17.70
CA GLY A 154 3.09 6.71 -17.83
C GLY A 154 1.99 7.15 -16.86
N ARG A 155 2.03 8.46 -16.59
CA ARG A 155 1.10 9.11 -15.65
C ARG A 155 -0.37 8.95 -16.04
N THR A 156 -0.70 9.00 -17.34
CA THR A 156 -2.07 8.84 -17.82
C THR A 156 -2.66 7.49 -17.45
N HIS A 157 -1.84 6.42 -17.49
CA HIS A 157 -2.28 5.10 -17.09
C HIS A 157 -2.57 5.03 -15.57
N LEU A 158 -1.68 5.59 -14.74
CA LEU A 158 -1.90 5.69 -13.29
C LEU A 158 -3.19 6.44 -12.97
N LEU A 159 -3.39 7.62 -13.58
CA LEU A 159 -4.60 8.41 -13.36
C LEU A 159 -5.87 7.68 -13.82
N GLY A 160 -5.81 6.94 -14.92
CA GLY A 160 -6.89 6.07 -15.39
C GLY A 160 -7.23 4.96 -14.39
N LEU A 161 -6.21 4.32 -13.81
CA LEU A 161 -6.40 3.30 -12.76
C LEU A 161 -7.06 3.91 -11.51
N LEU A 162 -6.53 5.04 -11.01
CA LEU A 162 -7.10 5.72 -9.84
C LEU A 162 -8.55 6.15 -10.07
N ARG A 163 -8.86 6.65 -11.26
CA ARG A 163 -10.24 6.99 -11.64
C ARG A 163 -11.15 5.76 -11.59
N THR A 164 -10.69 4.63 -12.08
CA THR A 164 -11.46 3.38 -12.05
C THR A 164 -11.73 2.93 -10.59
N LEU A 165 -10.73 3.01 -9.71
CA LEU A 165 -10.88 2.68 -8.29
C LEU A 165 -11.87 3.62 -7.58
N LEU A 166 -11.80 4.93 -7.86
CA LEU A 166 -12.71 5.92 -7.28
C LEU A 166 -14.15 5.81 -7.81
N ALA A 167 -14.32 5.38 -9.08
CA ALA A 167 -15.62 5.24 -9.73
C ALA A 167 -16.25 3.86 -9.52
N ALA A 168 -15.52 2.87 -8.97
CA ALA A 168 -16.06 1.56 -8.74
C ALA A 168 -17.29 1.65 -7.81
N PRO A 169 -18.38 0.92 -8.09
CA PRO A 169 -19.57 0.93 -7.26
C PRO A 169 -19.19 0.57 -5.82
N ARG A 170 -19.82 1.23 -4.86
CA ARG A 170 -19.75 0.79 -3.47
C ARG A 170 -20.62 -0.44 -3.32
N ALA A 171 -20.19 -1.43 -2.56
CA ALA A 171 -21.05 -2.52 -2.17
C ALA A 171 -22.22 -1.89 -1.41
N GLY A 172 -23.44 -1.95 -1.97
CA GLY A 172 -24.64 -1.55 -1.25
C GLY A 172 -24.77 -2.44 -0.01
N GLY A 173 -25.22 -1.86 1.11
CA GLY A 173 -25.43 -2.66 2.32
C GLY A 173 -26.28 -3.89 1.96
N TYR A 174 -25.71 -5.07 2.14
CA TYR A 174 -26.41 -6.32 1.88
C TYR A 174 -27.59 -6.45 2.84
N ASP A 175 -28.75 -6.74 2.32
CA ASP A 175 -29.85 -7.27 3.13
C ASP A 175 -29.48 -8.72 3.49
N GLU A 176 -29.83 -9.19 4.67
CA GLU A 176 -29.54 -10.57 5.15
C GLU A 176 -29.90 -11.68 4.15
N THR A 177 -30.75 -11.36 3.17
CA THR A 177 -31.20 -12.26 2.11
C THR A 177 -30.36 -12.26 0.83
N ASP A 178 -29.45 -11.31 0.67
CA ASP A 178 -28.68 -11.06 -0.56
C ASP A 178 -27.18 -11.25 -0.34
N VAL A 179 -26.79 -12.34 0.33
CA VAL A 179 -25.36 -12.71 0.48
C VAL A 179 -24.83 -13.10 -0.90
N PRO A 180 -23.90 -12.35 -1.50
CA PRO A 180 -23.35 -12.72 -2.79
C PRO A 180 -22.63 -14.08 -2.66
N PRO A 181 -22.61 -14.87 -3.75
CA PRO A 181 -21.85 -16.11 -3.75
C PRO A 181 -20.39 -15.82 -3.39
N ALA A 182 -19.77 -16.71 -2.63
CA ALA A 182 -18.38 -16.59 -2.24
C ALA A 182 -17.51 -16.34 -3.49
N GLY A 183 -16.99 -15.12 -3.60
CA GLY A 183 -16.05 -14.71 -4.65
C GLY A 183 -14.64 -15.25 -4.38
N PRO A 184 -13.66 -14.92 -5.24
CA PRO A 184 -12.26 -15.22 -4.95
C PRO A 184 -11.84 -14.51 -3.66
N ASP A 185 -11.10 -15.23 -2.83
CA ASP A 185 -10.52 -14.71 -1.60
C ASP A 185 -9.20 -13.96 -1.84
N LEU A 186 -8.63 -13.41 -0.78
CA LEU A 186 -7.33 -12.71 -0.86
C LEU A 186 -6.19 -13.65 -1.31
N ALA A 187 -6.23 -14.92 -0.93
CA ALA A 187 -5.23 -15.91 -1.35
C ALA A 187 -5.32 -16.18 -2.86
N ASP A 188 -6.51 -16.36 -3.40
CA ASP A 188 -6.76 -16.52 -4.84
C ASP A 188 -6.30 -15.30 -5.64
N ALA A 189 -6.55 -14.09 -5.11
CA ALA A 189 -6.12 -12.84 -5.71
C ALA A 189 -4.60 -12.69 -5.73
N LEU A 190 -3.90 -13.08 -4.65
CA LEU A 190 -2.43 -13.13 -4.59
C LEU A 190 -1.86 -14.13 -5.58
N ASP A 191 -2.48 -15.29 -5.73
CA ASP A 191 -2.09 -16.29 -6.72
C ASP A 191 -2.30 -15.80 -8.16
N ALA A 192 -3.34 -15.02 -8.39
CA ALA A 192 -3.55 -14.38 -9.68
C ALA A 192 -2.46 -13.32 -9.97
N VAL A 193 -2.02 -12.54 -8.98
CA VAL A 193 -0.85 -11.65 -9.12
C VAL A 193 0.40 -12.45 -9.44
N HIS A 194 0.65 -13.57 -8.73
CA HIS A 194 1.80 -14.42 -8.98
C HIS A 194 1.86 -14.94 -10.43
N ARG A 195 0.73 -15.29 -11.03
CA ARG A 195 0.64 -15.72 -12.43
C ARG A 195 1.01 -14.64 -13.45
N VAL A 196 0.73 -13.38 -13.15
CA VAL A 196 0.97 -12.25 -14.08
C VAL A 196 2.29 -11.53 -13.83
N ALA A 197 2.81 -11.56 -12.60
CA ALA A 197 4.06 -10.95 -12.20
C ALA A 197 5.25 -11.86 -12.55
N THR A 198 5.53 -12.07 -13.83
CA THR A 198 6.55 -13.02 -14.29
C THR A 198 7.98 -12.52 -14.12
N ARG A 199 8.19 -11.20 -14.10
CA ARG A 199 9.51 -10.56 -13.91
C ARG A 199 9.64 -10.04 -12.50
N ARG A 200 10.86 -10.11 -11.94
CA ARG A 200 11.16 -9.53 -10.62
C ARG A 200 10.79 -8.05 -10.60
N GLY A 201 10.08 -7.63 -9.57
CA GLY A 201 9.61 -6.25 -9.42
C GLY A 201 9.03 -6.01 -8.03
N LEU A 202 8.25 -4.96 -7.90
CA LEU A 202 7.51 -4.62 -6.69
C LEU A 202 6.10 -5.18 -6.78
N VAL A 203 5.64 -5.83 -5.72
CA VAL A 203 4.23 -6.16 -5.51
C VAL A 203 3.74 -5.42 -4.27
N VAL A 204 2.66 -4.68 -4.41
CA VAL A 204 2.02 -3.96 -3.30
C VAL A 204 0.63 -4.51 -3.11
N VAL A 205 0.35 -4.97 -1.91
CA VAL A 205 -0.95 -5.51 -1.51
C VAL A 205 -1.58 -4.54 -0.54
N VAL A 206 -2.77 -4.04 -0.86
CA VAL A 206 -3.53 -3.09 -0.05
C VAL A 206 -4.82 -3.77 0.40
N SER A 207 -4.93 -4.10 1.68
CA SER A 207 -6.05 -4.83 2.29
C SER A 207 -6.08 -4.58 3.80
N ASP A 208 -7.13 -5.00 4.48
CA ASP A 208 -7.16 -5.11 5.93
C ASP A 208 -6.60 -6.47 6.43
N PHE A 209 -6.37 -7.43 5.52
CA PHE A 209 -5.84 -8.76 5.77
C PHE A 209 -6.68 -9.60 6.75
N LEU A 210 -7.98 -9.30 6.86
CA LEU A 210 -8.89 -10.03 7.73
C LEU A 210 -9.52 -11.25 7.06
N ASP A 211 -9.52 -11.27 5.73
CA ASP A 211 -10.09 -12.37 4.96
C ASP A 211 -9.40 -13.71 5.29
N GLY A 212 -10.22 -14.70 5.67
CA GLY A 212 -9.75 -16.03 6.06
C GLY A 212 -8.81 -16.07 7.27
N LEU A 213 -8.75 -15.00 8.09
CA LEU A 213 -7.93 -15.00 9.29
C LEU A 213 -8.49 -15.99 10.32
N PRO A 214 -7.72 -17.02 10.73
CA PRO A 214 -8.23 -18.04 11.64
C PRO A 214 -8.36 -17.51 13.08
N ASP A 215 -9.33 -18.04 13.84
CA ASP A 215 -9.51 -17.71 15.26
C ASP A 215 -8.33 -18.17 16.10
N ASP A 216 -7.68 -19.28 15.72
CA ASP A 216 -6.49 -19.80 16.38
C ASP A 216 -5.23 -19.14 15.81
N PRO A 217 -4.51 -18.32 16.60
CA PRO A 217 -3.29 -17.64 16.16
C PRO A 217 -2.16 -18.57 15.73
N ALA A 218 -2.21 -19.85 16.09
CA ALA A 218 -1.21 -20.84 15.67
C ALA A 218 -1.42 -21.31 14.22
N GLN A 219 -2.60 -21.10 13.67
CA GLN A 219 -2.91 -21.44 12.29
C GLN A 219 -2.44 -20.34 11.33
N GLU A 220 -1.93 -20.76 10.17
CA GLU A 220 -1.53 -19.82 9.11
C GLU A 220 -2.78 -19.34 8.34
N PRO A 221 -2.96 -18.01 8.14
CA PRO A 221 -3.98 -17.51 7.22
C PRO A 221 -3.73 -18.01 5.78
N PRO A 222 -4.77 -18.34 5.00
CA PRO A 222 -4.61 -18.84 3.63
C PRO A 222 -3.73 -17.92 2.75
N TRP A 223 -3.86 -16.61 2.91
CA TRP A 223 -3.10 -15.62 2.15
C TRP A 223 -1.62 -15.53 2.53
N GLU A 224 -1.20 -16.00 3.72
CA GLU A 224 0.22 -15.96 4.15
C GLU A 224 1.11 -16.77 3.21
N ARG A 225 0.68 -17.98 2.85
CA ARG A 225 1.42 -18.85 1.93
C ARG A 225 1.55 -18.24 0.53
N ALA A 226 0.46 -17.64 0.04
CA ALA A 226 0.46 -16.98 -1.27
C ALA A 226 1.38 -15.74 -1.27
N LEU A 227 1.35 -14.94 -0.20
CA LEU A 227 2.21 -13.78 0.00
C LEU A 227 3.69 -14.19 0.07
N ARG A 228 4.01 -15.29 0.78
CA ARG A 228 5.37 -15.86 0.88
C ARG A 228 5.91 -16.28 -0.49
N ARG A 229 5.08 -16.89 -1.34
CA ARG A 229 5.47 -17.23 -2.71
C ARG A 229 5.84 -16.01 -3.54
N LEU A 230 5.10 -14.93 -3.40
CA LEU A 230 5.42 -13.65 -4.04
C LEU A 230 6.74 -13.07 -3.52
N ALA A 231 6.97 -13.11 -2.21
CA ALA A 231 8.16 -12.56 -1.57
C ALA A 231 9.47 -13.26 -1.97
N VAL A 232 9.42 -14.51 -2.43
CA VAL A 232 10.61 -15.23 -2.95
C VAL A 232 11.17 -14.54 -4.22
N ARG A 233 10.31 -13.97 -5.07
CA ARG A 233 10.72 -13.40 -6.37
C ARG A 233 10.64 -11.89 -6.43
N HIS A 234 9.76 -11.31 -5.66
CA HIS A 234 9.42 -9.89 -5.69
C HIS A 234 9.75 -9.23 -4.36
N GLN A 235 9.93 -7.93 -4.38
CA GLN A 235 9.80 -7.15 -3.18
C GLN A 235 8.30 -6.97 -2.92
N VAL A 236 7.85 -7.37 -1.74
CA VAL A 236 6.44 -7.30 -1.38
C VAL A 236 6.23 -6.29 -0.28
N LEU A 237 5.32 -5.34 -0.53
CA LEU A 237 4.85 -4.36 0.44
C LEU A 237 3.38 -4.67 0.77
N ALA A 238 3.13 -5.10 2.00
CA ALA A 238 1.79 -5.29 2.54
C ALA A 238 1.35 -4.00 3.25
N VAL A 239 0.38 -3.30 2.67
CA VAL A 239 -0.24 -2.10 3.21
C VAL A 239 -1.52 -2.51 3.92
N GLU A 240 -1.47 -2.54 5.25
CA GLU A 240 -2.62 -2.85 6.09
C GLU A 240 -3.44 -1.59 6.34
N ILE A 241 -4.73 -1.62 6.01
CA ILE A 241 -5.67 -0.51 6.20
C ILE A 241 -6.57 -0.82 7.38
N THR A 242 -6.65 0.09 8.36
CA THR A 242 -7.49 -0.05 9.55
C THR A 242 -8.27 1.19 9.87
N ASP A 243 -9.45 1.00 10.47
CA ASP A 243 -10.25 2.10 11.05
C ASP A 243 -10.16 2.07 12.59
N PRO A 244 -10.17 3.22 13.28
CA PRO A 244 -10.08 3.27 14.74
C PRO A 244 -11.21 2.51 15.44
N ARG A 245 -12.41 2.41 14.84
CA ARG A 245 -13.55 1.70 15.43
C ARG A 245 -13.45 0.19 15.29
N GLU A 246 -12.62 -0.30 14.40
CA GLU A 246 -12.22 -1.72 14.38
C GLU A 246 -11.29 -2.08 15.53
N LEU A 247 -10.63 -1.10 16.14
CA LEU A 247 -9.70 -1.30 17.25
C LEU A 247 -10.35 -1.10 18.61
N GLU A 248 -11.23 -0.11 18.71
CA GLU A 248 -11.85 0.32 19.97
C GLU A 248 -13.31 0.72 19.75
N LEU A 249 -14.22 0.18 20.58
CA LEU A 249 -15.61 0.60 20.58
C LEU A 249 -15.78 1.91 21.37
N PRO A 250 -16.56 2.87 20.85
CA PRO A 250 -16.88 4.09 21.60
C PRO A 250 -17.91 3.81 22.69
N ASP A 251 -17.91 4.60 23.75
CA ASP A 251 -18.99 4.60 24.76
C ASP A 251 -20.14 5.48 24.28
N VAL A 252 -21.06 4.92 23.52
CA VAL A 252 -22.20 5.65 22.92
C VAL A 252 -23.54 4.94 23.13
N GLY A 253 -23.60 3.95 24.03
CA GLY A 253 -24.81 3.20 24.34
C GLY A 253 -25.04 2.02 23.39
N LEU A 254 -26.26 1.86 22.91
CA LEU A 254 -26.62 0.76 22.02
C LEU A 254 -26.16 1.05 20.59
N ILE A 255 -25.40 0.12 20.02
CA ILE A 255 -25.01 0.14 18.59
C ILE A 255 -25.36 -1.16 17.91
N THR A 256 -25.56 -1.12 16.61
CA THR A 256 -25.67 -2.32 15.78
C THR A 256 -24.37 -2.53 15.04
N LEU A 257 -23.67 -3.63 15.34
CA LEU A 257 -22.54 -4.10 14.56
C LEU A 257 -23.07 -4.92 13.38
N VAL A 258 -22.52 -4.65 12.21
CA VAL A 258 -22.83 -5.37 10.98
C VAL A 258 -21.55 -6.01 10.47
N ASP A 259 -21.60 -7.31 10.22
CA ASP A 259 -20.53 -8.01 9.52
C ASP A 259 -20.65 -7.67 8.02
N PRO A 260 -19.66 -6.99 7.43
CA PRO A 260 -19.76 -6.52 6.05
C PRO A 260 -19.76 -7.66 5.02
N GLU A 261 -19.22 -8.83 5.37
CA GLU A 261 -19.13 -9.96 4.44
C GLU A 261 -20.38 -10.84 4.47
N THR A 262 -21.04 -10.96 5.62
CA THR A 262 -22.20 -11.85 5.80
C THR A 262 -23.51 -11.11 5.99
N GLY A 263 -23.48 -9.79 6.19
CA GLY A 263 -24.66 -8.97 6.49
C GLY A 263 -25.24 -9.21 7.89
N ARG A 264 -24.65 -10.12 8.69
CA ARG A 264 -25.15 -10.44 10.04
C ARG A 264 -25.11 -9.23 10.94
N ARG A 265 -26.19 -9.00 11.68
CA ARG A 265 -26.36 -7.86 12.58
C ARG A 265 -26.36 -8.32 14.03
N ARG A 266 -25.70 -7.56 14.89
CA ARG A 266 -25.69 -7.80 16.33
C ARG A 266 -25.80 -6.48 17.08
N GLU A 267 -26.80 -6.38 17.94
CA GLU A 267 -26.90 -5.24 18.86
C GLU A 267 -25.98 -5.44 20.04
N VAL A 268 -25.25 -4.39 20.38
CA VAL A 268 -24.22 -4.39 21.44
C VAL A 268 -24.38 -3.13 22.26
N TRP A 269 -24.41 -3.29 23.62
CA TRP A 269 -24.41 -2.19 24.55
C TRP A 269 -22.97 -1.77 24.87
N THR A 270 -22.52 -0.67 24.32
CA THR A 270 -21.12 -0.19 24.47
C THR A 270 -20.87 0.58 25.78
N GLY A 271 -21.88 0.82 26.62
CA GLY A 271 -21.71 1.37 27.96
C GLY A 271 -20.96 0.43 28.93
N ASP A 272 -20.90 -0.88 28.63
CA ASP A 272 -20.15 -1.87 29.43
C ASP A 272 -18.65 -1.74 29.15
N GLU A 273 -17.89 -1.24 30.11
CA GLU A 273 -16.43 -1.08 30.03
C GLU A 273 -15.69 -2.40 29.80
N ARG A 274 -16.13 -3.47 30.47
CA ARG A 274 -15.51 -4.80 30.30
C ARG A 274 -15.70 -5.36 28.89
N LEU A 275 -16.84 -5.04 28.27
CA LEU A 275 -17.08 -5.39 26.87
C LEU A 275 -16.10 -4.65 25.96
N ARG A 276 -15.95 -3.33 26.15
CA ARG A 276 -15.01 -2.53 25.35
C ARG A 276 -13.57 -2.97 25.51
N GLU A 277 -13.14 -3.29 26.74
CA GLU A 277 -11.79 -3.84 26.99
C GLU A 277 -11.56 -5.17 26.29
N ARG A 278 -12.53 -6.10 26.38
CA ARG A 278 -12.42 -7.40 25.69
C ARG A 278 -12.38 -7.23 24.17
N TYR A 279 -13.17 -6.31 23.62
CA TYR A 279 -13.15 -6.01 22.20
C TYR A 279 -11.78 -5.46 21.78
N ALA A 280 -11.25 -4.47 22.49
CA ALA A 280 -9.94 -3.89 22.20
C ALA A 280 -8.81 -4.93 22.32
N ALA A 281 -8.86 -5.81 23.32
CA ALA A 281 -7.89 -6.89 23.46
C ALA A 281 -7.96 -7.90 22.30
N ALA A 282 -9.17 -8.29 21.87
CA ALA A 282 -9.37 -9.17 20.72
C ALA A 282 -8.88 -8.53 19.41
N ALA A 283 -9.22 -7.25 19.19
CA ALA A 283 -8.76 -6.50 18.03
C ALA A 283 -7.22 -6.37 18.01
N ALA A 284 -6.59 -6.08 19.14
CA ALA A 284 -5.14 -6.03 19.26
C ALA A 284 -4.47 -7.36 18.94
N ALA A 285 -5.03 -8.47 19.46
CA ALA A 285 -4.55 -9.82 19.17
C ALA A 285 -4.66 -10.16 17.67
N GLN A 286 -5.78 -9.82 17.06
CA GLN A 286 -6.01 -10.01 15.62
C GLN A 286 -5.00 -9.23 14.76
N ARG A 287 -4.74 -7.96 15.08
CA ARG A 287 -3.73 -7.14 14.37
C ARG A 287 -2.32 -7.66 14.56
N GLU A 288 -2.02 -8.17 15.78
CA GLU A 288 -0.73 -8.81 16.02
C GLU A 288 -0.57 -10.10 15.19
N GLN A 289 -1.61 -10.88 15.03
CA GLN A 289 -1.63 -12.07 14.18
C GLN A 289 -1.36 -11.70 12.71
N VAL A 290 -2.06 -10.68 12.16
CA VAL A 290 -1.80 -10.16 10.81
C VAL A 290 -0.36 -9.70 10.66
N ARG A 291 0.15 -8.90 11.61
CA ARG A 291 1.53 -8.42 11.61
C ARG A 291 2.55 -9.54 11.58
N GLN A 292 2.34 -10.58 12.39
CA GLN A 292 3.22 -11.74 12.44
C GLN A 292 3.17 -12.56 11.13
N ALA A 293 1.99 -12.78 10.57
CA ALA A 293 1.81 -13.48 9.30
C ALA A 293 2.51 -12.76 8.15
N VAL A 294 2.33 -11.42 8.05
CA VAL A 294 3.04 -10.60 7.06
C VAL A 294 4.56 -10.70 7.24
N ARG A 295 5.07 -10.66 8.48
CA ARG A 295 6.51 -10.83 8.73
C ARG A 295 7.02 -12.22 8.35
N ARG A 296 6.31 -13.28 8.70
CA ARG A 296 6.68 -14.67 8.36
C ARG A 296 6.70 -14.89 6.83
N SER A 297 5.82 -14.19 6.10
CA SER A 297 5.82 -14.25 4.63
C SER A 297 7.03 -13.60 3.97
N GLY A 298 7.82 -12.79 4.70
CA GLY A 298 8.94 -12.03 4.15
C GLY A 298 8.53 -10.71 3.48
N ALA A 299 7.27 -10.33 3.57
CA ALA A 299 6.78 -9.03 3.08
C ALA A 299 7.13 -7.89 4.06
N THR A 300 7.31 -6.70 3.52
CA THR A 300 7.43 -5.48 4.32
C THR A 300 6.04 -5.01 4.71
N HIS A 301 5.85 -4.69 5.99
CA HIS A 301 4.56 -4.29 6.54
C HIS A 301 4.47 -2.76 6.68
N LEU A 302 3.40 -2.17 6.15
CA LEU A 302 3.06 -0.75 6.30
C LEU A 302 1.62 -0.62 6.81
N PRO A 303 1.41 -0.44 8.13
CA PRO A 303 0.08 -0.17 8.66
C PRO A 303 -0.30 1.30 8.43
N LEU A 304 -1.49 1.53 7.88
CA LEU A 304 -2.12 2.83 7.71
C LEU A 304 -3.47 2.86 8.42
N ARG A 305 -3.82 3.99 9.01
CA ARG A 305 -5.08 4.18 9.72
C ARG A 305 -5.85 5.37 9.14
N THR A 306 -7.18 5.26 9.12
CA THR A 306 -8.08 6.29 8.59
C THR A 306 -8.03 7.60 9.41
N ASP A 307 -7.71 7.52 10.71
CA ASP A 307 -7.63 8.62 11.66
C ASP A 307 -6.24 9.26 11.80
N ARG A 308 -5.26 8.86 10.99
CA ARG A 308 -3.87 9.35 11.07
C ARG A 308 -3.40 10.02 9.80
N ASP A 309 -2.30 10.74 9.92
CA ASP A 309 -1.61 11.27 8.73
C ASP A 309 -0.87 10.15 7.98
N TRP A 310 -1.61 9.51 7.07
CA TRP A 310 -1.10 8.44 6.23
C TRP A 310 0.12 8.85 5.39
N GLY A 311 0.20 10.13 4.99
CA GLY A 311 1.34 10.64 4.24
C GLY A 311 2.62 10.63 5.08
N ALA A 312 2.53 11.09 6.34
CA ALA A 312 3.64 11.02 7.29
C ALA A 312 4.06 9.58 7.59
N ASP A 313 3.09 8.65 7.66
CA ASP A 313 3.38 7.22 7.88
C ASP A 313 4.14 6.61 6.70
N ILE A 314 3.73 6.89 5.46
CA ILE A 314 4.45 6.47 4.24
C ILE A 314 5.86 7.06 4.20
N VAL A 315 6.01 8.36 4.47
CA VAL A 315 7.34 9.01 4.50
C VAL A 315 8.26 8.36 5.53
N ARG A 316 7.72 8.11 6.73
CA ARG A 316 8.46 7.45 7.82
C ARG A 316 8.90 6.04 7.41
N HIS A 317 7.99 5.27 6.82
CA HIS A 317 8.26 3.93 6.32
C HIS A 317 9.37 3.92 5.26
N VAL A 318 9.26 4.76 4.23
CA VAL A 318 10.28 4.86 3.17
C VAL A 318 11.65 5.24 3.73
N ARG A 319 11.71 6.17 4.67
CA ARG A 319 12.97 6.55 5.34
C ARG A 319 13.55 5.40 6.17
N ALA A 320 12.72 4.64 6.87
CA ALA A 320 13.17 3.48 7.65
C ALA A 320 13.75 2.39 6.74
N GLN A 321 13.07 2.06 5.63
CA GLN A 321 13.55 1.07 4.67
C GLN A 321 14.89 1.46 4.04
N ARG A 322 15.12 2.74 3.77
CA ARG A 322 16.39 3.23 3.23
C ARG A 322 17.53 3.11 4.22
N ARG A 323 17.29 3.42 5.50
CA ARG A 323 18.30 3.25 6.54
C ARG A 323 18.72 1.78 6.66
N LEU A 324 17.77 0.86 6.59
CA LEU A 324 18.06 -0.57 6.61
C LEU A 324 18.86 -1.02 5.40
N ALA A 325 18.54 -0.50 4.21
CA ALA A 325 19.27 -0.82 2.98
C ALA A 325 20.68 -0.20 2.93
N ALA A 326 20.90 0.93 3.60
CA ALA A 326 22.19 1.62 3.66
C ALA A 326 23.11 1.08 4.78
N ALA A 327 22.57 0.28 5.71
CA ALA A 327 23.38 -0.33 6.77
C ALA A 327 24.32 -1.39 6.16
N PRO A 328 25.64 -1.32 6.40
CA PRO A 328 26.58 -2.29 5.85
C PRO A 328 26.26 -3.69 6.37
N ALA A 329 26.28 -4.68 5.47
CA ALA A 329 25.98 -6.09 5.72
C ALA A 329 26.95 -6.83 6.70
N GLY A 330 27.67 -6.10 7.54
CA GLY A 330 28.78 -6.59 8.36
C GLY A 330 28.62 -6.58 9.88
N ALA A 331 27.51 -6.07 10.45
CA ALA A 331 27.46 -5.85 11.90
C ALA A 331 26.95 -7.04 12.74
N ASN A 332 26.71 -8.22 12.18
CA ASN A 332 26.14 -9.36 12.92
C ASN A 332 26.98 -10.64 12.85
N ARG A 333 28.35 -10.53 12.79
CA ARG A 333 29.26 -11.64 13.02
C ARG A 333 30.30 -11.23 14.07
N GLY A 334 29.90 -11.20 15.33
CA GLY A 334 30.82 -10.94 16.42
C GLY A 334 30.14 -11.11 17.75
N GLY A 335 29.98 -12.37 18.18
CA GLY A 335 29.43 -12.65 19.50
C GLY A 335 29.20 -14.13 19.74
N ALA A 336 30.24 -14.95 19.54
CA ALA A 336 30.35 -16.26 20.14
C ALA A 336 31.84 -16.61 20.19
N ALA A 337 32.45 -16.33 21.32
CA ALA A 337 33.65 -16.98 21.84
C ALA A 337 33.45 -17.21 23.34
#